data_e2c5c0315edab431917ab52f5ee0e865
#
_entry.id   e2c5c0315edab431917ab52f5ee0e865
#
_cell.length_a   1.000
_cell.length_b   1.000
_cell.length_c   1.000
_cell.angle_alpha   90.00
_cell.angle_beta   90.00
_cell.angle_gamma   90.00
#
_symmetry.space_group_name_H-M   'P 1'
#
loop_
_entity.id
_entity.type
_entity.pdbx_description
1 polymer ?
#
loop_
_entity_poly.entity_id
_entity_poly.type
_entity_poly.pdbx_seq_one_letter_code
_entity_poly.pdbx_strand_id
1 'polypeptide(L)'
;MRRKLIVLLFLLVGLCLLAACTEEQNNPSESLSSQGGVSSPAEPSAAPVVSVPGEEESESSSVGEISGVFSEEESSMAEESSEEESSTAEESSVPEESSEPEESSEPEEPSEPEESSEPEEDPKPHKVNGFIVYGDRGMEPFGGSAVGGGYTAEVFNQFKTLVGDSVNVYAMPIPLACAFYAPEGYEGSISRTADCFGGVRDGLENVQYVDVLGALNKHTEEYIYAKTDHHWMALGAYYAAEVLCKEAGVAFDSLESFEAKSFDGFLGSIVTGYDVEELRKYPEIFTWYEPAREYTAHYYSQTYDYKFEGSLFSKSESYSKFIHGDSYVVRVETGVKNGRKLLVVKDSFGNALAPFLLAGFEEVYVVDYRKFGCNILDFIEEHEITDVSLTLAAFSVASSARNNIIRLTEI
;
A
#
# COMPACT_ATOMS: atom_id res chain seq x y z
N MET A 1 -6.25 20.29 32.79
CA MET A 1 -6.68 21.62 33.19
C MET A 1 -6.83 22.61 32.02
N ARG A 2 -5.98 22.55 30.98
CA ARG A 2 -6.06 23.45 29.79
C ARG A 2 -7.33 23.25 28.93
N ARG A 3 -7.79 22.00 28.70
CA ARG A 3 -9.01 21.72 27.91
C ARG A 3 -10.29 22.34 28.52
N LYS A 4 -10.40 22.39 29.86
CA LYS A 4 -11.55 23.03 30.54
C LYS A 4 -11.56 24.56 30.42
N LEU A 5 -10.39 25.16 30.21
CA LEU A 5 -10.27 26.62 30.08
C LEU A 5 -10.66 27.08 28.66
N ILE A 6 -10.34 26.26 27.64
CA ILE A 6 -10.67 26.56 26.21
C ILE A 6 -12.19 26.45 25.98
N VAL A 7 -12.86 25.45 26.54
CA VAL A 7 -14.33 25.32 26.44
C VAL A 7 -15.05 26.49 27.13
N LEU A 8 -14.50 26.99 28.25
CA LEU A 8 -15.09 28.14 28.93
C LEU A 8 -14.92 29.45 28.14
N LEU A 9 -13.81 29.59 27.38
CA LEU A 9 -13.52 30.74 26.54
C LEU A 9 -14.47 30.77 25.30
N PHE A 10 -14.74 29.63 24.67
CA PHE A 10 -15.69 29.54 23.55
C PHE A 10 -17.16 29.81 24.00
N LEU A 11 -17.56 29.41 25.20
CA LEU A 11 -18.87 29.73 25.74
C LEU A 11 -19.03 31.21 26.04
N LEU A 12 -17.97 31.92 26.48
CA LEU A 12 -18.02 33.35 26.72
C LEU A 12 -18.07 34.17 25.42
N VAL A 13 -17.36 33.75 24.37
CA VAL A 13 -17.40 34.40 23.03
C VAL A 13 -18.73 34.16 22.35
N GLY A 14 -19.34 32.96 22.49
CA GLY A 14 -20.68 32.66 21.99
C GLY A 14 -21.77 33.51 22.64
N LEU A 15 -21.66 33.85 23.93
CA LEU A 15 -22.64 34.70 24.64
C LEU A 15 -22.53 36.18 24.26
N CYS A 16 -21.33 36.68 23.90
CA CYS A 16 -21.15 38.06 23.42
C CYS A 16 -21.70 38.27 22.00
N LEU A 17 -21.66 37.23 21.14
CA LEU A 17 -22.22 37.33 19.78
C LEU A 17 -23.78 37.30 19.75
N LEU A 18 -24.43 36.71 20.74
CA LEU A 18 -25.89 36.72 20.87
C LEU A 18 -26.46 38.05 21.43
N ALA A 19 -25.64 38.86 22.10
CA ALA A 19 -26.03 40.16 22.60
C ALA A 19 -25.92 41.32 21.56
N ALA A 20 -25.24 41.11 20.45
CA ALA A 20 -25.05 42.09 19.39
C ALA A 20 -26.09 42.05 18.27
N CYS A 21 -27.04 41.08 18.27
CA CYS A 21 -28.06 40.94 17.22
C CYS A 21 -29.46 41.40 17.61
N THR A 22 -29.65 42.13 18.72
CA THR A 22 -30.97 42.57 19.18
C THR A 22 -31.23 44.05 19.17
N GLU A 23 -30.37 44.87 18.58
CA GLU A 23 -30.59 46.35 18.48
C GLU A 23 -30.43 46.85 17.05
N GLU A 24 -31.36 46.51 16.13
CA GLU A 24 -31.61 47.32 14.93
C GLU A 24 -32.94 46.89 14.27
N GLN A 25 -34.03 47.28 14.88
CA GLN A 25 -35.33 47.45 14.20
C GLN A 25 -36.10 48.55 14.94
N ASN A 26 -36.02 49.78 14.42
CA ASN A 26 -37.09 50.82 14.44
C ASN A 26 -36.55 52.12 13.87
N ASN A 27 -36.97 52.56 12.73
CA ASN A 27 -37.90 53.60 12.44
C ASN A 27 -37.96 53.99 10.93
N PRO A 28 -39.03 54.67 10.51
CA PRO A 28 -39.63 54.52 9.19
C PRO A 28 -39.55 55.77 8.29
N SER A 29 -39.86 55.47 7.01
CA SER A 29 -40.45 56.40 6.02
C SER A 29 -39.79 57.75 5.71
N GLU A 30 -39.42 57.95 4.46
CA GLU A 30 -40.08 58.99 3.63
C GLU A 30 -39.77 58.83 2.12
N SER A 31 -40.79 59.12 1.37
CA SER A 31 -41.01 59.07 -0.07
C SER A 31 -40.14 60.09 -0.85
N LEU A 32 -39.85 59.79 -2.12
CA LEU A 32 -40.26 60.61 -3.30
C LEU A 32 -39.57 60.16 -4.61
N SER A 33 -40.42 59.66 -5.52
CA SER A 33 -40.54 59.89 -6.94
C SER A 33 -39.28 60.28 -7.78
N SER A 34 -38.97 59.63 -8.89
CA SER A 34 -39.59 59.82 -10.21
C SER A 34 -38.77 59.13 -11.30
N GLN A 35 -39.49 58.44 -12.16
CA GLN A 35 -39.47 58.39 -13.62
C GLN A 35 -38.32 57.87 -14.45
N GLY A 36 -38.68 56.92 -15.24
CA GLY A 36 -38.30 56.70 -16.67
C GLY A 36 -37.36 55.52 -16.87
N GLY A 37 -37.66 54.54 -17.62
CA GLY A 37 -38.59 54.22 -18.67
C GLY A 37 -38.04 53.08 -19.49
N VAL A 38 -38.88 52.06 -19.77
CA VAL A 38 -38.96 51.29 -21.01
C VAL A 38 -37.69 50.50 -21.40
N SER A 39 -37.61 49.17 -21.57
CA SER A 39 -38.45 48.26 -22.31
C SER A 39 -37.96 46.80 -22.12
N SER A 40 -38.91 45.91 -21.88
CA SER A 40 -38.81 44.49 -22.24
C SER A 40 -39.24 44.36 -23.70
N PRO A 41 -38.93 43.31 -24.46
CA PRO A 41 -39.48 41.98 -24.35
C PRO A 41 -38.55 40.87 -24.83
N ALA A 42 -38.67 39.64 -24.66
CA ALA A 42 -39.63 38.64 -25.01
C ALA A 42 -39.05 37.24 -24.78
N GLU A 43 -39.78 36.39 -24.11
CA GLU A 43 -39.73 34.95 -24.37
C GLU A 43 -40.34 34.68 -25.78
N PRO A 44 -39.98 33.54 -26.43
CA PRO A 44 -40.93 32.47 -26.46
C PRO A 44 -40.36 31.04 -26.46
N SER A 45 -41.09 30.16 -25.95
CA SER A 45 -41.91 29.10 -26.56
C SER A 45 -41.37 27.67 -26.33
N ALA A 46 -42.22 26.96 -25.62
CA ALA A 46 -42.19 25.52 -25.41
C ALA A 46 -42.64 24.71 -26.64
N ALA A 47 -42.31 23.44 -26.59
CA ALA A 47 -42.94 22.21 -27.10
C ALA A 47 -42.30 21.54 -28.29
N PRO A 48 -42.50 20.20 -28.50
CA PRO A 48 -43.33 19.27 -27.80
C PRO A 48 -42.69 17.94 -27.38
N VAL A 49 -43.32 17.29 -26.43
CA VAL A 49 -43.18 15.88 -26.03
C VAL A 49 -43.62 14.95 -27.17
N VAL A 50 -42.80 13.91 -27.44
CA VAL A 50 -43.22 12.70 -28.15
C VAL A 50 -42.97 11.51 -27.25
N SER A 51 -44.04 10.92 -26.77
CA SER A 51 -44.13 9.63 -26.14
C SER A 51 -44.25 8.51 -27.17
N VAL A 52 -43.46 7.42 -27.05
CA VAL A 52 -43.77 6.12 -27.64
C VAL A 52 -43.40 5.03 -26.64
N PRO A 53 -44.16 3.93 -26.59
CA PRO A 53 -44.36 3.11 -25.38
C PRO A 53 -43.35 1.95 -25.24
N GLY A 54 -43.36 1.41 -24.05
CA GLY A 54 -42.50 0.43 -23.49
C GLY A 54 -42.44 -0.96 -24.15
N GLU A 55 -41.39 -1.63 -23.82
CA GLU A 55 -41.41 -3.08 -23.60
C GLU A 55 -40.48 -3.39 -22.43
N GLU A 56 -41.05 -4.13 -21.48
CA GLU A 56 -40.38 -4.72 -20.33
C GLU A 56 -39.46 -5.85 -20.79
N GLU A 57 -38.23 -5.88 -20.29
CA GLU A 57 -37.63 -7.17 -19.89
C GLU A 57 -36.63 -6.90 -18.77
N SER A 58 -36.97 -7.48 -17.63
CA SER A 58 -36.20 -7.55 -16.42
C SER A 58 -35.10 -8.62 -16.55
N GLU A 59 -33.83 -8.22 -16.49
CA GLU A 59 -32.80 -9.11 -16.00
C GLU A 59 -32.06 -8.47 -14.84
N SER A 60 -32.44 -8.90 -13.64
CA SER A 60 -31.72 -8.67 -12.40
C SER A 60 -30.46 -9.51 -12.39
N SER A 61 -29.31 -8.94 -12.73
CA SER A 61 -28.04 -9.54 -12.36
C SER A 61 -27.68 -9.05 -10.95
N SER A 62 -27.91 -9.92 -9.98
CA SER A 62 -27.40 -9.78 -8.63
C SER A 62 -25.87 -9.75 -8.68
N VAL A 63 -25.31 -8.60 -8.39
CA VAL A 63 -23.91 -8.49 -8.05
C VAL A 63 -23.76 -9.11 -6.66
N GLY A 64 -23.23 -10.35 -6.63
CA GLY A 64 -22.87 -11.02 -5.39
C GLY A 64 -21.78 -10.21 -4.69
N GLU A 65 -22.08 -9.71 -3.52
CA GLU A 65 -21.08 -9.26 -2.57
C GLU A 65 -20.18 -10.44 -2.22
N ILE A 66 -18.95 -10.42 -2.76
CA ILE A 66 -17.89 -11.28 -2.25
C ILE A 66 -17.34 -10.58 -1.00
N SER A 67 -18.06 -10.75 0.10
CA SER A 67 -17.54 -10.51 1.43
C SER A 67 -16.63 -11.70 1.77
N GLY A 68 -15.37 -11.61 1.34
CA GLY A 68 -14.33 -12.52 1.77
C GLY A 68 -14.04 -12.28 3.25
N VAL A 69 -14.56 -13.15 4.09
CA VAL A 69 -14.18 -13.24 5.51
C VAL A 69 -12.76 -13.79 5.53
N PHE A 70 -11.78 -12.93 5.75
CA PHE A 70 -10.43 -13.34 6.08
C PHE A 70 -10.42 -13.85 7.52
N SER A 71 -10.43 -15.17 7.69
CA SER A 71 -10.12 -15.81 8.96
C SER A 71 -8.60 -15.96 9.06
N GLU A 72 -7.98 -15.20 9.93
CA GLU A 72 -6.59 -15.38 10.34
C GLU A 72 -6.50 -16.64 11.20
N GLU A 73 -5.83 -17.70 10.71
CA GLU A 73 -5.33 -18.76 11.58
C GLU A 73 -3.99 -18.31 12.18
N GLU A 74 -4.00 -18.05 13.48
CA GLU A 74 -2.79 -17.90 14.29
C GLU A 74 -2.08 -19.24 14.38
N SER A 75 -0.94 -19.40 13.70
CA SER A 75 -0.01 -20.48 14.02
C SER A 75 0.91 -20.02 15.17
N SER A 76 0.56 -20.43 16.36
CA SER A 76 1.43 -20.38 17.54
C SER A 76 2.55 -21.39 17.39
N MET A 77 3.78 -20.92 17.15
CA MET A 77 4.96 -21.77 17.33
C MET A 77 5.48 -21.63 18.76
N ALA A 78 5.40 -22.73 19.49
CA ALA A 78 5.96 -22.88 20.81
C ALA A 78 7.50 -22.82 20.77
N GLU A 79 8.06 -22.09 21.72
CA GLU A 79 9.49 -22.14 22.05
C GLU A 79 9.82 -23.49 22.69
N GLU A 80 10.78 -24.21 22.12
CA GLU A 80 11.46 -25.30 22.80
C GLU A 80 12.95 -24.96 22.90
N SER A 81 13.36 -24.69 24.14
CA SER A 81 14.75 -24.54 24.56
C SER A 81 15.41 -25.90 24.74
N SER A 82 16.58 -26.13 24.18
CA SER A 82 17.47 -27.17 24.65
C SER A 82 18.93 -26.77 24.57
N GLU A 83 19.58 -27.03 25.68
CA GLU A 83 20.90 -26.68 26.15
C GLU A 83 22.06 -27.30 25.33
N GLU A 84 23.19 -26.64 25.49
CA GLU A 84 24.53 -27.04 25.02
C GLU A 84 24.98 -28.37 25.62
N GLU A 85 25.75 -29.15 24.86
CA GLU A 85 26.94 -29.82 25.38
C GLU A 85 28.03 -30.01 24.32
N SER A 86 29.24 -29.65 24.72
CA SER A 86 30.50 -29.71 24.02
C SER A 86 31.14 -31.10 24.10
N SER A 87 31.87 -31.57 23.07
CA SER A 87 33.17 -32.24 23.26
C SER A 87 33.98 -32.44 21.97
N THR A 88 35.09 -31.84 21.99
CA THR A 88 36.47 -32.14 21.56
C THR A 88 36.79 -33.27 20.59
N ALA A 89 37.51 -32.88 19.57
CA ALA A 89 38.72 -33.37 18.88
C ALA A 89 39.07 -34.87 18.86
N GLU A 90 39.47 -35.37 17.70
CA GLU A 90 40.86 -35.81 17.43
C GLU A 90 41.11 -36.17 15.94
N GLU A 91 42.33 -35.94 15.55
CA GLU A 91 43.06 -36.08 14.31
C GLU A 91 43.22 -37.55 13.87
N SER A 92 43.36 -37.87 12.55
CA SER A 92 44.46 -38.66 12.04
C SER A 92 44.36 -39.01 10.53
N SER A 93 45.31 -38.44 9.79
CA SER A 93 46.21 -39.02 8.78
C SER A 93 45.73 -39.88 7.60
N VAL A 94 46.16 -39.42 6.44
CA VAL A 94 46.38 -40.04 5.11
C VAL A 94 47.41 -41.22 5.22
N PRO A 95 47.46 -42.24 4.31
CA PRO A 95 48.20 -42.04 3.06
C PRO A 95 47.66 -42.75 1.79
N GLU A 96 48.28 -42.30 0.70
CA GLU A 96 48.31 -42.71 -0.71
C GLU A 96 48.55 -44.19 -1.00
N GLU A 97 48.10 -44.69 -2.18
CA GLU A 97 48.88 -45.21 -3.31
C GLU A 97 47.97 -46.03 -4.24
N SER A 98 47.93 -45.70 -5.48
CA SER A 98 48.59 -46.10 -6.70
C SER A 98 47.87 -47.14 -7.58
N SER A 99 47.88 -46.80 -8.88
CA SER A 99 48.04 -47.60 -10.11
C SER A 99 46.85 -48.27 -10.77
N GLU A 100 46.67 -47.83 -11.99
CA GLU A 100 46.06 -48.37 -13.23
C GLU A 100 46.34 -49.87 -13.49
N PRO A 101 45.79 -50.58 -14.56
CA PRO A 101 45.38 -50.03 -15.87
C PRO A 101 44.11 -50.66 -16.52
N GLU A 102 43.65 -49.93 -17.54
CA GLU A 102 42.91 -50.25 -18.76
C GLU A 102 42.36 -51.66 -19.00
N GLU A 103 41.06 -51.77 -19.44
CA GLU A 103 40.69 -52.60 -20.60
C GLU A 103 39.33 -52.23 -21.19
N SER A 104 39.33 -52.03 -22.50
CA SER A 104 38.37 -52.50 -23.50
C SER A 104 36.99 -51.79 -23.58
N SER A 105 36.92 -50.94 -24.58
CA SER A 105 35.74 -50.39 -25.22
C SER A 105 34.92 -51.50 -25.97
N GLU A 106 33.65 -51.67 -25.60
CA GLU A 106 32.63 -52.21 -26.51
C GLU A 106 31.92 -51.03 -27.24
N PRO A 107 31.52 -51.19 -28.50
CA PRO A 107 30.88 -50.15 -29.29
C PRO A 107 29.46 -49.90 -28.83
N GLU A 108 29.13 -48.63 -28.52
CA GLU A 108 27.79 -48.16 -28.25
C GLU A 108 26.90 -48.33 -29.46
N GLU A 109 25.72 -48.95 -29.23
CA GLU A 109 24.63 -48.98 -30.21
C GLU A 109 24.14 -47.53 -30.48
N PRO A 110 23.69 -47.21 -31.70
CA PRO A 110 23.15 -45.90 -32.01
C PRO A 110 21.87 -45.63 -31.23
N SER A 111 21.90 -44.63 -30.37
CA SER A 111 20.75 -44.09 -29.68
C SER A 111 19.63 -43.74 -30.68
N GLU A 112 18.44 -44.19 -30.43
CA GLU A 112 17.24 -43.81 -31.16
C GLU A 112 17.09 -42.26 -31.14
N PRO A 113 16.57 -41.64 -32.22
CA PRO A 113 16.39 -40.23 -32.25
C PRO A 113 15.37 -39.83 -31.18
N GLU A 114 15.77 -38.85 -30.32
CA GLU A 114 14.87 -38.25 -29.36
C GLU A 114 13.59 -37.79 -30.06
N GLU A 115 12.45 -38.23 -29.55
CA GLU A 115 11.14 -37.76 -29.96
C GLU A 115 11.17 -36.20 -29.90
N SER A 116 10.89 -35.60 -31.05
CA SER A 116 10.75 -34.16 -31.14
C SER A 116 9.63 -33.73 -30.19
N SER A 117 9.97 -33.06 -29.11
CA SER A 117 8.99 -32.40 -28.27
C SER A 117 8.17 -31.46 -29.16
N GLU A 118 6.86 -31.69 -29.21
CA GLU A 118 5.93 -30.73 -29.82
C GLU A 118 6.22 -29.35 -29.21
N PRO A 119 6.16 -28.28 -29.99
CA PRO A 119 6.32 -26.92 -29.44
C PRO A 119 5.27 -26.73 -28.34
N GLU A 120 5.71 -26.44 -27.11
CA GLU A 120 4.80 -26.08 -26.03
C GLU A 120 3.95 -24.90 -26.53
N GLU A 121 2.62 -25.07 -26.54
CA GLU A 121 1.71 -23.96 -26.86
C GLU A 121 1.97 -22.81 -25.86
N ASP A 122 1.98 -21.60 -26.33
CA ASP A 122 2.09 -20.41 -25.47
C ASP A 122 1.04 -20.47 -24.36
N PRO A 123 1.41 -20.22 -23.10
CA PRO A 123 0.48 -20.31 -21.99
C PRO A 123 -0.71 -19.37 -22.20
N LYS A 124 -1.93 -19.89 -22.00
CA LYS A 124 -3.16 -19.07 -22.10
C LYS A 124 -3.51 -18.51 -20.72
N PRO A 125 -3.86 -17.21 -20.60
CA PRO A 125 -4.27 -16.67 -19.31
C PRO A 125 -5.57 -17.31 -18.83
N HIS A 126 -5.65 -17.63 -17.54
CA HIS A 126 -6.83 -18.23 -16.91
C HIS A 126 -6.95 -17.82 -15.44
N LYS A 127 -8.04 -18.22 -14.79
CA LYS A 127 -8.26 -17.91 -13.36
C LYS A 127 -8.18 -19.13 -12.49
N VAL A 128 -7.43 -19.02 -11.38
CA VAL A 128 -7.33 -20.02 -10.32
C VAL A 128 -7.46 -19.31 -8.97
N ASN A 129 -8.39 -19.76 -8.13
CA ASN A 129 -8.62 -19.24 -6.79
C ASN A 129 -8.72 -17.70 -6.71
N GLY A 130 -9.30 -17.06 -7.73
CA GLY A 130 -9.46 -15.62 -7.80
C GLY A 130 -8.31 -14.86 -8.48
N PHE A 131 -7.18 -15.50 -8.69
CA PHE A 131 -6.02 -14.93 -9.37
C PHE A 131 -6.07 -15.15 -10.87
N ILE A 132 -5.55 -14.22 -11.64
CA ILE A 132 -5.19 -14.38 -13.04
C ILE A 132 -3.83 -15.04 -13.08
N VAL A 133 -3.72 -16.20 -13.72
CA VAL A 133 -2.45 -16.89 -13.95
C VAL A 133 -2.08 -16.80 -15.42
N TYR A 134 -0.86 -16.35 -15.71
CA TYR A 134 -0.31 -16.28 -17.04
C TYR A 134 1.19 -16.60 -17.02
N GLY A 135 1.56 -17.69 -17.65
CA GLY A 135 2.93 -18.21 -17.61
C GLY A 135 3.38 -18.56 -16.18
N ASP A 136 4.39 -17.84 -15.71
CA ASP A 136 5.00 -18.01 -14.39
C ASP A 136 4.46 -17.03 -13.33
N ARG A 137 3.43 -16.22 -13.66
CA ARG A 137 2.93 -15.13 -12.81
C ARG A 137 1.47 -15.30 -12.43
N GLY A 138 1.18 -15.13 -11.14
CA GLY A 138 -0.15 -14.91 -10.60
C GLY A 138 -0.39 -13.42 -10.32
N MET A 139 -1.63 -12.95 -10.50
CA MET A 139 -2.02 -11.55 -10.28
C MET A 139 -3.44 -11.47 -9.75
N GLU A 140 -3.69 -10.57 -8.81
CA GLU A 140 -5.05 -10.23 -8.39
C GLU A 140 -5.73 -9.36 -9.45
N PRO A 141 -6.93 -9.72 -9.95
CA PRO A 141 -7.67 -8.84 -10.85
C PRO A 141 -8.18 -7.61 -10.10
N PHE A 142 -8.12 -6.44 -10.71
CA PHE A 142 -8.61 -5.21 -10.09
C PHE A 142 -9.91 -4.72 -10.73
N GLY A 143 -10.90 -4.37 -9.87
CA GLY A 143 -12.24 -3.95 -10.25
C GLY A 143 -12.61 -2.53 -9.80
N GLY A 144 -11.65 -1.70 -9.39
CA GLY A 144 -11.91 -0.33 -8.92
C GLY A 144 -12.46 0.61 -10.00
N SER A 145 -12.91 1.80 -9.60
CA SER A 145 -13.48 2.82 -10.47
C SER A 145 -13.12 4.23 -10.00
N ALA A 146 -13.26 5.22 -10.85
CA ALA A 146 -13.06 6.63 -10.49
C ALA A 146 -13.95 7.07 -9.32
N VAL A 147 -15.20 6.60 -9.26
CA VAL A 147 -16.11 6.88 -8.14
C VAL A 147 -15.58 6.27 -6.83
N GLY A 148 -15.09 5.02 -6.87
CA GLY A 148 -14.47 4.38 -5.72
C GLY A 148 -13.24 5.14 -5.22
N GLY A 149 -12.41 5.63 -6.14
CA GLY A 149 -11.27 6.50 -5.84
C GLY A 149 -11.71 7.83 -5.21
N GLY A 150 -12.77 8.44 -5.71
CA GLY A 150 -13.35 9.67 -5.14
C GLY A 150 -13.75 9.50 -3.67
N TYR A 151 -14.39 8.38 -3.30
CA TYR A 151 -14.70 8.10 -1.90
C TYR A 151 -13.45 7.96 -1.02
N THR A 152 -12.34 7.51 -1.59
CA THR A 152 -11.06 7.47 -0.86
C THR A 152 -10.50 8.86 -0.66
N ALA A 153 -10.59 9.72 -1.67
CA ALA A 153 -10.21 11.12 -1.53
C ALA A 153 -11.01 11.83 -0.43
N GLU A 154 -12.33 11.58 -0.33
CA GLU A 154 -13.17 12.12 0.75
C GLU A 154 -12.65 11.71 2.14
N VAL A 155 -12.32 10.42 2.32
CA VAL A 155 -11.74 9.90 3.57
C VAL A 155 -10.39 10.59 3.88
N PHE A 156 -9.53 10.75 2.89
CA PHE A 156 -8.23 11.40 3.08
C PHE A 156 -8.34 12.89 3.37
N ASN A 157 -9.29 13.60 2.74
CA ASN A 157 -9.60 15.00 3.01
C ASN A 157 -10.14 15.18 4.44
N GLN A 158 -11.02 14.27 4.89
CA GLN A 158 -11.50 14.27 6.27
C GLN A 158 -10.34 14.05 7.25
N PHE A 159 -9.46 13.08 7.00
CA PHE A 159 -8.28 12.85 7.83
C PHE A 159 -7.38 14.10 7.87
N LYS A 160 -7.10 14.74 6.71
CA LYS A 160 -6.34 15.99 6.64
C LYS A 160 -6.96 17.11 7.47
N THR A 161 -8.29 17.22 7.44
CA THR A 161 -9.01 18.21 8.26
C THR A 161 -8.81 17.95 9.76
N LEU A 162 -8.80 16.69 10.19
CA LEU A 162 -8.63 16.30 11.59
C LEU A 162 -7.20 16.52 12.10
N VAL A 163 -6.17 16.25 11.29
CA VAL A 163 -4.77 16.47 11.69
C VAL A 163 -4.33 17.95 11.60
N GLY A 164 -5.09 18.78 10.87
CA GLY A 164 -4.86 20.22 10.75
C GLY A 164 -3.76 20.60 9.75
N ASP A 165 -3.48 21.91 9.65
CA ASP A 165 -2.60 22.46 8.62
C ASP A 165 -1.11 22.24 8.88
N SER A 166 -0.72 21.99 10.14
CA SER A 166 0.68 21.78 10.53
C SER A 166 1.28 20.44 10.12
N VAL A 167 0.43 19.49 9.72
CA VAL A 167 0.85 18.14 9.29
C VAL A 167 0.66 18.01 7.79
N ASN A 168 1.72 17.67 7.06
CA ASN A 168 1.62 17.32 5.64
C ASN A 168 0.98 15.94 5.49
N VAL A 169 0.05 15.78 4.57
CA VAL A 169 -0.60 14.47 4.30
C VAL A 169 -0.40 14.10 2.83
N TYR A 170 0.06 12.88 2.61
CA TYR A 170 0.34 12.30 1.30
C TYR A 170 -0.61 11.15 1.05
N ALA A 171 -1.34 11.19 -0.06
CA ALA A 171 -2.12 10.08 -0.58
C ALA A 171 -1.23 9.22 -1.48
N MET A 172 -0.93 8.01 -1.04
CA MET A 172 -0.01 7.10 -1.72
C MET A 172 -0.73 5.79 -2.10
N PRO A 173 -1.59 5.77 -3.14
CA PRO A 173 -2.22 4.56 -3.61
C PRO A 173 -1.20 3.67 -4.32
N ILE A 174 -1.13 2.39 -3.94
CA ILE A 174 -0.18 1.41 -4.49
C ILE A 174 -0.90 0.52 -5.49
N PRO A 175 -0.47 0.46 -6.77
CA PRO A 175 -1.06 -0.42 -7.76
C PRO A 175 -0.77 -1.90 -7.44
N LEU A 176 -1.60 -2.80 -7.97
CA LEU A 176 -1.34 -4.24 -7.96
C LEU A 176 -0.56 -4.64 -9.23
N ALA A 177 0.02 -5.84 -9.24
CA ALA A 177 0.76 -6.37 -10.39
C ALA A 177 -0.06 -6.34 -11.70
N CYS A 178 -1.37 -6.58 -11.63
CA CYS A 178 -2.27 -6.55 -12.78
C CYS A 178 -2.40 -5.16 -13.45
N ALA A 179 -1.96 -4.08 -12.79
CA ALA A 179 -1.92 -2.76 -13.41
C ALA A 179 -0.85 -2.64 -14.50
N PHE A 180 0.13 -3.55 -14.52
CA PHE A 180 1.27 -3.54 -15.43
C PHE A 180 1.36 -4.80 -16.30
N TYR A 181 0.96 -5.96 -15.75
CA TYR A 181 1.23 -7.26 -16.32
C TYR A 181 -0.04 -8.04 -16.70
N ALA A 182 -1.23 -7.41 -16.67
CA ALA A 182 -2.47 -8.05 -17.07
C ALA A 182 -2.40 -8.50 -18.53
N PRO A 183 -2.59 -9.81 -18.83
CA PRO A 183 -2.52 -10.36 -20.17
C PRO A 183 -3.77 -10.02 -20.99
N GLU A 184 -3.73 -10.38 -22.29
CA GLU A 184 -4.87 -10.25 -23.21
C GLU A 184 -6.16 -10.86 -22.60
N GLY A 185 -7.24 -10.11 -22.67
CA GLY A 185 -8.54 -10.45 -22.07
C GLY A 185 -8.71 -10.00 -20.61
N TYR A 186 -7.66 -9.46 -19.97
CA TYR A 186 -7.70 -8.94 -18.60
C TYR A 186 -7.24 -7.47 -18.48
N GLU A 187 -7.00 -6.78 -19.57
CA GLU A 187 -6.52 -5.39 -19.65
C GLU A 187 -7.45 -4.40 -18.94
N GLY A 188 -8.69 -4.82 -18.66
CA GLY A 188 -9.61 -4.05 -17.85
C GLY A 188 -9.09 -3.73 -16.44
N SER A 189 -8.16 -4.52 -15.89
CA SER A 189 -7.51 -4.21 -14.61
C SER A 189 -6.58 -2.99 -14.72
N ILE A 190 -5.91 -2.81 -15.86
CA ILE A 190 -5.02 -1.67 -16.13
C ILE A 190 -5.82 -0.37 -16.14
N SER A 191 -6.86 -0.31 -16.99
CA SER A 191 -7.70 0.89 -17.12
C SER A 191 -8.42 1.23 -15.82
N ARG A 192 -8.95 0.24 -15.10
CA ARG A 192 -9.63 0.44 -13.82
C ARG A 192 -8.69 0.95 -12.72
N THR A 193 -7.42 0.54 -12.72
CA THR A 193 -6.43 1.08 -11.79
C THR A 193 -6.20 2.56 -12.08
N ALA A 194 -6.01 2.93 -13.35
CA ALA A 194 -5.82 4.32 -13.75
C ALA A 194 -7.04 5.19 -13.43
N ASP A 195 -8.26 4.69 -13.70
CA ASP A 195 -9.50 5.39 -13.39
C ASP A 195 -9.67 5.59 -11.88
N CYS A 196 -9.44 4.55 -11.07
CA CYS A 196 -9.59 4.62 -9.63
C CYS A 196 -8.60 5.60 -9.01
N PHE A 197 -7.33 5.52 -9.38
CA PHE A 197 -6.30 6.43 -8.88
C PHE A 197 -6.47 7.86 -9.40
N GLY A 198 -6.99 8.02 -10.63
CA GLY A 198 -7.44 9.30 -11.15
C GLY A 198 -8.53 9.90 -10.27
N GLY A 199 -9.52 9.09 -9.87
CA GLY A 199 -10.59 9.52 -8.94
C GLY A 199 -10.06 9.93 -7.56
N VAL A 200 -9.04 9.25 -7.04
CA VAL A 200 -8.34 9.69 -5.81
C VAL A 200 -7.71 11.06 -6.05
N ARG A 201 -6.82 11.16 -7.03
CA ARG A 201 -6.05 12.38 -7.30
C ARG A 201 -6.95 13.61 -7.51
N ASP A 202 -7.99 13.45 -8.34
CA ASP A 202 -8.87 14.55 -8.74
C ASP A 202 -9.83 15.00 -7.61
N GLY A 203 -10.06 14.15 -6.61
CA GLY A 203 -10.88 14.44 -5.43
C GLY A 203 -10.12 14.96 -4.21
N LEU A 204 -8.77 15.00 -4.23
CA LEU A 204 -7.98 15.44 -3.07
C LEU A 204 -8.08 16.95 -2.84
N GLU A 205 -8.20 17.36 -1.57
CA GLU A 205 -8.17 18.73 -1.09
C GLU A 205 -7.11 18.88 0.01
N ASN A 206 -6.07 19.68 -0.21
CA ASN A 206 -4.96 19.90 0.73
C ASN A 206 -4.20 18.61 1.15
N VAL A 207 -4.32 17.55 0.37
CA VAL A 207 -3.57 16.30 0.46
C VAL A 207 -2.73 16.17 -0.81
N GLN A 208 -1.46 15.82 -0.67
CA GLN A 208 -0.53 15.70 -1.79
C GLN A 208 -0.65 14.30 -2.40
N TYR A 209 -0.83 14.22 -3.71
CA TYR A 209 -0.89 12.93 -4.42
C TYR A 209 0.50 12.42 -4.76
N VAL A 210 0.81 11.17 -4.40
CA VAL A 210 2.05 10.47 -4.75
C VAL A 210 1.78 9.55 -5.92
N ASP A 211 2.34 9.85 -7.09
CA ASP A 211 2.09 9.11 -8.33
C ASP A 211 2.94 7.83 -8.42
N VAL A 212 2.61 6.85 -7.60
CA VAL A 212 3.28 5.53 -7.59
C VAL A 212 3.02 4.78 -8.91
N LEU A 213 1.79 4.85 -9.45
CA LEU A 213 1.45 4.19 -10.72
C LEU A 213 2.32 4.70 -11.86
N GLY A 214 2.46 6.02 -11.99
CA GLY A 214 3.29 6.63 -13.02
C GLY A 214 4.79 6.39 -12.82
N ALA A 215 5.25 6.25 -11.58
CA ALA A 215 6.63 5.89 -11.28
C ALA A 215 6.93 4.45 -11.72
N LEU A 216 6.16 3.47 -11.23
CA LEU A 216 6.38 2.05 -11.49
C LEU A 216 6.19 1.68 -12.97
N ASN A 217 5.33 2.41 -13.70
CA ASN A 217 5.11 2.18 -15.13
C ASN A 217 6.38 2.40 -16.00
N LYS A 218 7.40 3.05 -15.46
CA LYS A 218 8.70 3.26 -16.13
C LYS A 218 9.68 2.11 -15.94
N HIS A 219 9.35 1.17 -15.04
CA HIS A 219 10.23 0.11 -14.54
C HIS A 219 9.60 -1.29 -14.70
N THR A 220 8.61 -1.44 -15.58
CA THR A 220 7.89 -2.71 -15.77
C THR A 220 8.73 -3.85 -16.30
N GLU A 221 9.88 -3.56 -16.92
CA GLU A 221 10.86 -4.55 -17.38
C GLU A 221 11.77 -5.04 -16.25
N GLU A 222 11.71 -4.40 -15.07
CA GLU A 222 12.49 -4.75 -13.90
C GLU A 222 11.65 -5.62 -12.94
N TYR A 223 12.33 -6.29 -11.99
CA TYR A 223 11.66 -7.15 -11.03
C TYR A 223 11.01 -6.34 -9.89
N ILE A 224 10.00 -5.53 -10.23
CA ILE A 224 9.29 -4.65 -9.30
C ILE A 224 8.10 -5.32 -8.60
N TYR A 225 7.60 -6.45 -9.11
CA TYR A 225 6.55 -7.29 -8.49
C TYR A 225 6.96 -8.74 -8.49
N ALA A 226 6.68 -9.43 -7.39
CA ALA A 226 6.80 -10.89 -7.33
C ALA A 226 5.83 -11.55 -8.33
N LYS A 227 6.13 -12.77 -8.72
CA LYS A 227 5.30 -13.57 -9.63
C LYS A 227 4.43 -14.57 -8.87
N THR A 228 4.90 -15.01 -7.71
CA THR A 228 4.24 -15.99 -6.84
C THR A 228 3.68 -15.38 -5.57
N ASP A 229 3.87 -14.07 -5.37
CA ASP A 229 3.32 -13.27 -4.28
C ASP A 229 2.48 -12.09 -4.81
N HIS A 230 1.49 -11.65 -4.04
CA HIS A 230 0.64 -10.53 -4.45
C HIS A 230 1.31 -9.16 -4.23
N HIS A 231 2.43 -9.09 -3.50
CA HIS A 231 3.12 -7.84 -3.22
C HIS A 231 4.11 -7.44 -4.32
N TRP A 232 4.50 -6.18 -4.29
CA TRP A 232 5.70 -5.72 -4.96
C TRP A 232 6.96 -6.27 -4.31
N MET A 233 8.07 -6.22 -5.05
CA MET A 233 9.40 -6.49 -4.52
C MET A 233 10.02 -5.21 -3.95
N ALA A 234 11.14 -5.34 -3.24
CA ALA A 234 11.86 -4.20 -2.68
C ALA A 234 12.18 -3.11 -3.70
N LEU A 235 12.48 -3.48 -4.95
CA LEU A 235 12.77 -2.53 -6.01
C LEU A 235 11.54 -1.68 -6.37
N GLY A 236 10.35 -2.28 -6.38
CA GLY A 236 9.10 -1.53 -6.56
C GLY A 236 8.85 -0.54 -5.41
N ALA A 237 9.09 -0.98 -4.17
CA ALA A 237 9.00 -0.11 -2.99
C ALA A 237 10.04 1.02 -3.01
N TYR A 238 11.26 0.78 -3.54
CA TYR A 238 12.30 1.79 -3.73
C TYR A 238 11.81 2.94 -4.64
N TYR A 239 11.30 2.64 -5.83
CA TYR A 239 10.78 3.66 -6.74
C TYR A 239 9.57 4.41 -6.17
N ALA A 240 8.74 3.73 -5.41
CA ALA A 240 7.61 4.36 -4.72
C ALA A 240 8.06 5.30 -3.60
N ALA A 241 9.09 4.92 -2.82
CA ALA A 241 9.69 5.76 -1.78
C ALA A 241 10.38 6.98 -2.38
N GLU A 242 11.05 6.85 -3.55
CA GLU A 242 11.67 7.96 -4.26
C GLU A 242 10.64 9.06 -4.58
N VAL A 243 9.48 8.65 -5.11
CA VAL A 243 8.41 9.62 -5.44
C VAL A 243 7.83 10.24 -4.18
N LEU A 244 7.62 9.48 -3.11
CA LEU A 244 7.15 10.02 -1.82
C LEU A 244 8.15 11.06 -1.27
N CYS A 245 9.45 10.75 -1.24
CA CYS A 245 10.48 11.68 -0.77
C CYS A 245 10.55 12.94 -1.65
N LYS A 246 10.39 12.80 -2.97
CA LYS A 246 10.34 13.92 -3.90
C LYS A 246 9.14 14.84 -3.63
N GLU A 247 7.94 14.29 -3.45
CA GLU A 247 6.74 15.07 -3.12
C GLU A 247 6.85 15.72 -1.74
N ALA A 248 7.49 15.05 -0.78
CA ALA A 248 7.77 15.59 0.55
C ALA A 248 8.90 16.65 0.54
N GLY A 249 9.65 16.77 -0.55
CA GLY A 249 10.78 17.70 -0.65
C GLY A 249 11.93 17.36 0.28
N VAL A 250 12.16 16.06 0.54
CA VAL A 250 13.23 15.58 1.42
C VAL A 250 14.28 14.79 0.63
N ALA A 251 15.43 14.54 1.27
CA ALA A 251 16.50 13.76 0.66
C ALA A 251 16.08 12.30 0.42
N PHE A 252 16.67 11.69 -0.60
CA PHE A 252 16.52 10.28 -0.94
C PHE A 252 17.87 9.70 -1.33
N ASP A 253 18.18 8.49 -0.85
CA ASP A 253 19.43 7.80 -1.17
C ASP A 253 19.28 7.02 -2.49
N SER A 254 20.31 7.08 -3.36
CA SER A 254 20.35 6.27 -4.58
C SER A 254 20.48 4.78 -4.25
N LEU A 255 20.07 3.91 -5.17
CA LEU A 255 20.04 2.46 -4.95
C LEU A 255 21.44 1.88 -4.64
N GLU A 256 22.50 2.51 -5.18
CA GLU A 256 23.89 2.14 -4.91
C GLU A 256 24.32 2.37 -3.45
N SER A 257 23.54 3.13 -2.67
CA SER A 257 23.77 3.33 -1.24
C SER A 257 23.23 2.18 -0.37
N PHE A 258 22.70 1.13 -1.00
CA PHE A 258 22.15 -0.03 -0.34
C PHE A 258 22.94 -1.28 -0.70
N GLU A 259 23.08 -2.21 0.24
CA GLU A 259 23.59 -3.54 -0.01
C GLU A 259 22.47 -4.47 -0.46
N ALA A 260 22.52 -4.95 -1.70
CA ALA A 260 21.57 -5.93 -2.21
C ALA A 260 21.85 -7.31 -1.60
N LYS A 261 20.85 -7.93 -1.03
CA LYS A 261 20.87 -9.30 -0.48
C LYS A 261 19.74 -10.11 -1.07
N SER A 262 19.92 -11.43 -1.15
CA SER A 262 18.90 -12.30 -1.71
C SER A 262 18.93 -13.69 -1.10
N PHE A 263 17.83 -14.43 -1.28
CA PHE A 263 17.78 -15.89 -1.12
C PHE A 263 17.00 -16.50 -2.29
N ASP A 264 17.31 -17.76 -2.59
CA ASP A 264 16.68 -18.52 -3.66
C ASP A 264 15.48 -19.32 -3.13
N GLY A 265 14.55 -19.69 -4.02
CA GLY A 265 13.47 -20.62 -3.70
C GLY A 265 12.24 -19.95 -3.10
N PHE A 266 12.11 -18.62 -3.21
CA PHE A 266 10.93 -17.90 -2.73
C PHE A 266 9.66 -18.37 -3.46
N LEU A 267 8.67 -18.79 -2.68
CA LEU A 267 7.30 -19.02 -3.09
C LEU A 267 6.39 -18.17 -2.23
N GLY A 268 5.77 -17.19 -2.88
CA GLY A 268 4.95 -16.20 -2.19
C GLY A 268 3.56 -16.67 -1.83
N SER A 269 2.77 -15.74 -1.31
CA SER A 269 1.43 -15.97 -0.75
C SER A 269 0.41 -16.50 -1.76
N ILE A 270 0.56 -16.23 -3.05
CA ILE A 270 -0.33 -16.77 -4.10
C ILE A 270 -0.24 -18.28 -4.13
N VAL A 271 0.96 -18.84 -3.91
CA VAL A 271 1.19 -20.30 -3.83
C VAL A 271 0.90 -20.83 -2.44
N THR A 272 1.47 -20.18 -1.41
CA THR A 272 1.49 -20.73 -0.04
C THR A 272 0.23 -20.45 0.77
N GLY A 273 -0.47 -19.35 0.45
CA GLY A 273 -1.67 -18.92 1.16
C GLY A 273 -2.96 -19.05 0.37
N TYR A 274 -2.90 -18.98 -0.97
CA TYR A 274 -4.08 -19.06 -1.84
C TYR A 274 -4.12 -20.31 -2.72
N ASP A 275 -3.20 -21.27 -2.48
CA ASP A 275 -3.18 -22.58 -3.12
C ASP A 275 -3.20 -22.57 -4.66
N VAL A 276 -2.49 -21.63 -5.28
CA VAL A 276 -2.31 -21.62 -6.74
C VAL A 276 -1.12 -22.52 -7.08
N GLU A 277 -1.33 -23.84 -6.98
CA GLU A 277 -0.30 -24.88 -7.03
C GLU A 277 0.51 -24.90 -8.33
N GLU A 278 -0.07 -24.50 -9.45
CA GLU A 278 0.62 -24.50 -10.75
C GLU A 278 1.81 -23.53 -10.81
N LEU A 279 1.84 -22.49 -9.93
CA LEU A 279 2.95 -21.57 -9.80
C LEU A 279 4.10 -22.11 -8.93
N ARG A 280 3.90 -23.23 -8.19
CA ARG A 280 4.91 -23.83 -7.30
C ARG A 280 6.19 -24.25 -8.04
N LYS A 281 6.08 -24.54 -9.33
CA LYS A 281 7.22 -24.91 -10.18
C LYS A 281 8.11 -23.73 -10.59
N TYR A 282 7.73 -22.52 -10.21
CA TYR A 282 8.45 -21.27 -10.54
C TYR A 282 8.93 -20.53 -9.29
N PRO A 283 9.80 -21.12 -8.46
CA PRO A 283 10.37 -20.41 -7.33
C PRO A 283 11.22 -19.22 -7.82
N GLU A 284 11.21 -18.16 -7.02
CA GLU A 284 11.82 -16.88 -7.36
C GLU A 284 13.06 -16.61 -6.50
N ILE A 285 13.86 -15.63 -6.91
CA ILE A 285 14.92 -15.05 -6.08
C ILE A 285 14.30 -13.85 -5.36
N PHE A 286 14.23 -13.93 -4.03
CA PHE A 286 13.78 -12.80 -3.22
C PHE A 286 14.95 -11.88 -2.91
N THR A 287 14.88 -10.63 -3.39
CA THR A 287 15.91 -9.63 -3.20
C THR A 287 15.42 -8.51 -2.30
N TRP A 288 16.25 -8.08 -1.34
CA TRP A 288 16.04 -6.88 -0.54
C TRP A 288 17.30 -6.02 -0.51
N TYR A 289 17.16 -4.79 -0.02
CA TYR A 289 18.23 -3.79 -0.03
C TYR A 289 18.42 -3.25 1.39
N GLU A 290 19.57 -3.54 2.00
CA GLU A 290 19.91 -3.06 3.33
C GLU A 290 20.61 -1.70 3.23
N PRO A 291 20.11 -0.65 3.93
CA PRO A 291 20.73 0.67 3.88
C PRO A 291 22.12 0.64 4.53
N ALA A 292 23.12 1.28 3.88
CA ALA A 292 24.43 1.49 4.49
C ALA A 292 24.42 2.53 5.61
N ARG A 293 23.33 3.30 5.72
CA ARG A 293 23.10 4.31 6.74
C ARG A 293 22.83 3.66 8.09
N GLU A 294 23.42 4.21 9.16
CA GLU A 294 23.10 3.80 10.53
C GLU A 294 21.67 4.24 10.89
N TYR A 295 20.97 3.36 11.57
CA TYR A 295 19.63 3.59 12.11
C TYR A 295 19.41 2.73 13.35
N THR A 296 18.41 3.11 14.17
CA THR A 296 17.91 2.27 15.26
C THR A 296 16.42 2.04 15.08
N ALA A 297 16.00 0.77 14.97
CA ALA A 297 14.59 0.42 14.82
C ALA A 297 14.05 -0.21 16.12
N HIS A 298 12.99 0.37 16.62
CA HIS A 298 12.27 -0.03 17.82
C HIS A 298 10.92 -0.61 17.44
N TYR A 299 10.58 -1.76 18.00
CA TYR A 299 9.35 -2.49 17.76
C TYR A 299 8.42 -2.41 18.96
N TYR A 300 7.15 -2.12 18.71
CA TYR A 300 6.12 -1.96 19.74
C TYR A 300 4.91 -2.84 19.39
N SER A 301 4.09 -3.18 20.41
CA SER A 301 2.78 -3.77 20.15
C SER A 301 1.87 -2.81 19.39
N GLN A 302 0.70 -3.27 18.99
CA GLN A 302 -0.30 -2.43 18.34
C GLN A 302 -0.89 -1.35 19.27
N THR A 303 -0.71 -1.50 20.59
CA THR A 303 -1.03 -0.51 21.63
C THR A 303 0.19 0.30 22.10
N TYR A 304 1.25 0.29 21.30
CA TYR A 304 2.49 1.03 21.48
C TYR A 304 3.30 0.67 22.75
N ASP A 305 3.18 -0.57 23.24
CA ASP A 305 4.07 -1.07 24.29
C ASP A 305 5.37 -1.58 23.69
N TYR A 306 6.52 -1.13 24.21
CA TYR A 306 7.84 -1.55 23.73
C TYR A 306 8.02 -3.07 23.79
N LYS A 307 8.59 -3.64 22.75
CA LYS A 307 8.90 -5.07 22.64
C LYS A 307 10.40 -5.33 22.54
N PHE A 308 11.05 -4.81 21.50
CA PHE A 308 12.49 -5.02 21.29
C PHE A 308 13.06 -3.96 20.33
N GLU A 309 14.38 -3.91 20.27
CA GLU A 309 15.17 -3.19 19.26
C GLU A 309 15.79 -4.21 18.31
N GLY A 310 15.81 -3.93 17.00
CA GLY A 310 16.31 -4.89 16.01
C GLY A 310 16.50 -4.31 14.62
N SER A 311 16.85 -5.18 13.66
CA SER A 311 16.96 -4.84 12.25
C SER A 311 15.58 -4.59 11.62
N LEU A 312 15.54 -3.77 10.57
CA LEU A 312 14.36 -3.66 9.68
C LEU A 312 14.07 -4.95 8.89
N PHE A 313 14.98 -5.92 8.95
CA PHE A 313 14.86 -7.18 8.22
C PHE A 313 14.85 -8.36 9.19
N SER A 314 13.78 -9.14 9.15
CA SER A 314 13.64 -10.37 9.91
C SER A 314 14.44 -11.51 9.28
N LYS A 315 14.51 -12.66 9.96
CA LYS A 315 15.09 -13.89 9.42
C LYS A 315 14.13 -14.64 8.48
N SER A 316 12.89 -14.17 8.32
CA SER A 316 11.88 -14.82 7.49
C SER A 316 12.32 -14.93 6.03
N GLU A 317 12.01 -16.05 5.40
CA GLU A 317 12.16 -16.30 3.96
C GLU A 317 10.83 -16.07 3.22
N SER A 318 10.11 -15.01 3.60
CA SER A 318 8.86 -14.56 3.00
C SER A 318 8.83 -13.03 2.95
N TYR A 319 7.72 -12.44 2.46
CA TYR A 319 7.52 -10.98 2.46
C TYR A 319 7.56 -10.37 3.88
N SER A 320 7.33 -11.17 4.94
CA SER A 320 7.56 -10.76 6.34
C SER A 320 9.04 -10.50 6.68
N LYS A 321 9.96 -10.62 5.70
CA LYS A 321 11.33 -10.11 5.76
C LYS A 321 11.34 -8.65 6.16
N PHE A 322 10.45 -7.82 5.59
CA PHE A 322 10.38 -6.40 5.85
C PHE A 322 9.67 -6.13 7.18
N ILE A 323 10.31 -5.36 8.06
CA ILE A 323 9.82 -4.88 9.38
C ILE A 323 9.14 -5.95 10.26
N HIS A 324 9.52 -7.22 10.10
CA HIS A 324 8.93 -8.38 10.80
C HIS A 324 7.43 -8.57 10.50
N GLY A 325 6.96 -8.15 9.30
CA GLY A 325 5.56 -8.25 8.86
C GLY A 325 4.65 -7.20 9.49
N ASP A 326 3.38 -7.54 9.70
CA ASP A 326 2.33 -6.61 10.15
C ASP A 326 2.08 -6.61 11.66
N SER A 327 2.92 -7.33 12.44
CA SER A 327 2.63 -7.58 13.86
C SER A 327 3.01 -6.42 14.77
N TYR A 328 3.80 -5.46 14.29
CA TYR A 328 4.40 -4.42 15.15
C TYR A 328 4.11 -3.02 14.62
N VAL A 329 4.08 -2.06 15.52
CA VAL A 329 4.36 -0.66 15.23
C VAL A 329 5.88 -0.49 15.26
N VAL A 330 6.42 0.16 14.23
CA VAL A 330 7.88 0.33 14.11
C VAL A 330 8.21 1.82 14.19
N ARG A 331 9.19 2.18 15.01
CA ARG A 331 9.80 3.50 15.05
C ARG A 331 11.27 3.37 14.66
N VAL A 332 11.68 4.11 13.66
CA VAL A 332 13.06 4.15 13.21
C VAL A 332 13.66 5.53 13.50
N GLU A 333 14.72 5.56 14.29
CA GLU A 333 15.54 6.74 14.50
C GLU A 333 16.66 6.73 13.45
N THR A 334 16.78 7.83 12.70
CA THR A 334 17.82 8.00 11.68
C THR A 334 18.88 8.99 12.13
N GLY A 335 19.98 9.12 11.42
CA GLY A 335 20.98 10.16 11.70
C GLY A 335 20.59 11.56 11.21
N VAL A 336 19.46 11.71 10.52
CA VAL A 336 18.98 12.98 9.95
C VAL A 336 18.52 13.93 11.06
N LYS A 337 18.80 15.24 10.89
CA LYS A 337 18.43 16.29 11.86
C LYS A 337 17.75 17.44 11.12
N ASN A 338 16.60 17.15 10.52
CA ASN A 338 15.82 18.14 9.76
C ASN A 338 14.47 18.49 10.42
N GLY A 339 14.15 17.87 11.56
CA GLY A 339 12.90 18.08 12.28
C GLY A 339 11.68 17.45 11.58
N ARG A 340 11.87 16.65 10.52
CA ARG A 340 10.78 15.97 9.79
C ARG A 340 10.60 14.57 10.34
N LYS A 341 9.37 14.25 10.77
CA LYS A 341 8.98 12.95 11.31
C LYS A 341 7.82 12.41 10.50
N LEU A 342 8.04 11.27 9.85
CA LEU A 342 7.06 10.63 8.98
C LEU A 342 6.30 9.53 9.71
N LEU A 343 4.97 9.53 9.59
CA LEU A 343 4.11 8.41 9.95
C LEU A 343 3.58 7.75 8.67
N VAL A 344 3.96 6.49 8.43
CA VAL A 344 3.43 5.66 7.34
C VAL A 344 2.25 4.86 7.87
N VAL A 345 1.04 5.21 7.46
CA VAL A 345 -0.20 4.48 7.75
C VAL A 345 -0.47 3.56 6.57
N LYS A 346 -0.33 2.23 6.76
CA LYS A 346 -0.19 1.29 5.66
C LYS A 346 -1.03 0.02 5.81
N ASP A 347 -1.22 -0.72 4.73
CA ASP A 347 -1.41 -2.18 4.70
C ASP A 347 -0.06 -2.87 4.43
N SER A 348 -0.05 -4.20 4.22
CA SER A 348 1.18 -4.98 4.09
C SER A 348 2.14 -4.50 2.99
N PHE A 349 1.65 -3.84 1.94
CA PHE A 349 2.53 -3.28 0.91
C PHE A 349 3.51 -2.24 1.47
N GLY A 350 3.09 -1.44 2.47
CA GLY A 350 3.96 -0.43 3.08
C GLY A 350 5.14 -1.00 3.89
N ASN A 351 5.18 -2.31 4.17
CA ASN A 351 6.29 -2.93 4.93
C ASN A 351 7.65 -2.72 4.27
N ALA A 352 7.71 -2.82 2.94
CA ALA A 352 8.95 -2.71 2.19
C ALA A 352 9.45 -1.27 2.00
N LEU A 353 8.67 -0.24 2.38
CA LEU A 353 9.07 1.17 2.22
C LEU A 353 10.09 1.64 3.25
N ALA A 354 10.00 1.14 4.50
CA ALA A 354 10.73 1.68 5.63
C ALA A 354 12.26 1.83 5.40
N PRO A 355 12.97 0.85 4.80
CA PRO A 355 14.40 0.96 4.57
C PRO A 355 14.80 2.13 3.65
N PHE A 356 13.91 2.56 2.76
CA PHE A 356 14.19 3.58 1.75
C PHE A 356 13.87 5.01 2.20
N LEU A 357 13.27 5.19 3.38
CA LEU A 357 12.82 6.50 3.88
C LEU A 357 13.83 7.17 4.83
N LEU A 358 14.93 6.47 5.18
CA LEU A 358 15.84 6.86 6.25
C LEU A 358 16.67 8.12 5.94
N ALA A 359 16.86 8.47 4.66
CA ALA A 359 17.57 9.69 4.27
C ALA A 359 16.72 10.96 4.40
N GLY A 360 15.39 10.80 4.32
CA GLY A 360 14.45 11.91 4.22
C GLY A 360 13.97 12.47 5.57
N PHE A 361 13.93 11.65 6.61
CA PHE A 361 13.25 11.98 7.86
C PHE A 361 14.12 11.67 9.08
N GLU A 362 13.96 12.49 10.13
CA GLU A 362 14.63 12.29 11.43
C GLU A 362 14.12 11.05 12.15
N GLU A 363 12.81 10.80 12.07
CA GLU A 363 12.17 9.61 12.57
C GLU A 363 11.13 9.11 11.53
N VAL A 364 11.01 7.79 11.40
CA VAL A 364 9.99 7.14 10.58
C VAL A 364 9.19 6.20 11.47
N TYR A 365 7.87 6.42 11.53
CA TYR A 365 6.92 5.55 12.22
C TYR A 365 6.12 4.77 11.17
N VAL A 366 5.88 3.48 11.43
CA VAL A 366 5.08 2.62 10.54
C VAL A 366 4.00 1.94 11.35
N VAL A 367 2.74 2.16 10.98
CA VAL A 367 1.56 1.58 11.63
C VAL A 367 0.66 0.89 10.61
N ASP A 368 0.13 -0.26 10.97
CA ASP A 368 -0.87 -0.94 10.16
C ASP A 368 -2.27 -0.47 10.57
N TYR A 369 -2.97 0.23 9.68
CA TYR A 369 -4.28 0.80 9.96
C TYR A 369 -5.36 -0.23 10.32
N ARG A 370 -5.13 -1.51 10.00
CA ARG A 370 -6.03 -2.62 10.31
C ARG A 370 -5.91 -3.08 11.76
N LYS A 371 -4.74 -2.86 12.37
CA LYS A 371 -4.34 -3.44 13.66
C LYS A 371 -4.01 -2.39 14.73
N PHE A 372 -3.61 -1.17 14.34
CA PHE A 372 -3.18 -0.12 15.26
C PHE A 372 -4.27 0.23 16.28
N GLY A 373 -3.95 0.13 17.55
CA GLY A 373 -4.89 0.20 18.67
C GLY A 373 -4.82 1.50 19.49
N CYS A 374 -4.12 2.53 19.00
CA CYS A 374 -4.09 3.85 19.63
C CYS A 374 -4.86 4.89 18.80
N ASN A 375 -5.35 5.96 19.47
CA ASN A 375 -5.88 7.10 18.73
C ASN A 375 -4.77 7.75 17.91
N ILE A 376 -4.94 7.82 16.58
CA ILE A 376 -3.87 8.27 15.69
C ILE A 376 -3.62 9.79 15.82
N LEU A 377 -4.63 10.59 16.21
CA LEU A 377 -4.46 12.03 16.40
C LEU A 377 -3.64 12.32 17.65
N ASP A 378 -3.92 11.61 18.75
CA ASP A 378 -3.13 11.70 19.98
C ASP A 378 -1.69 11.22 19.71
N PHE A 379 -1.51 10.16 18.91
CA PHE A 379 -0.19 9.64 18.51
C PHE A 379 0.60 10.67 17.69
N ILE A 380 -0.03 11.34 16.72
CA ILE A 380 0.57 12.39 15.91
C ILE A 380 1.02 13.57 16.80
N GLU A 381 0.19 13.99 17.77
CA GLU A 381 0.51 15.08 18.70
C GLU A 381 1.66 14.69 19.63
N GLU A 382 1.61 13.48 20.23
CA GLU A 382 2.59 13.01 21.21
C GLU A 382 4.00 12.86 20.62
N HIS A 383 4.07 12.34 19.38
CA HIS A 383 5.34 12.11 18.70
C HIS A 383 5.78 13.28 17.82
N GLU A 384 5.03 14.38 17.80
CA GLU A 384 5.31 15.57 16.99
C GLU A 384 5.49 15.23 15.50
N ILE A 385 4.61 14.37 14.95
CA ILE A 385 4.64 13.95 13.55
C ILE A 385 4.38 15.17 12.66
N THR A 386 5.22 15.36 11.66
CA THR A 386 5.12 16.47 10.70
C THR A 386 4.56 16.05 9.36
N ASP A 387 4.61 14.76 9.06
CA ASP A 387 4.28 14.16 7.76
C ASP A 387 3.54 12.84 7.96
N VAL A 388 2.44 12.64 7.23
CA VAL A 388 1.68 11.37 7.24
C VAL A 388 1.50 10.88 5.81
N SER A 389 1.94 9.66 5.53
CA SER A 389 1.65 8.97 4.27
C SER A 389 0.53 7.95 4.47
N LEU A 390 -0.59 8.15 3.77
CA LEU A 390 -1.70 7.19 3.68
C LEU A 390 -1.41 6.23 2.54
N THR A 391 -0.76 5.12 2.85
CA THR A 391 -0.13 4.18 1.92
C THR A 391 -1.00 2.93 1.82
N LEU A 392 -1.88 2.89 0.82
CA LEU A 392 -2.90 1.85 0.68
C LEU A 392 -2.79 1.15 -0.67
N ALA A 393 -2.80 -0.19 -0.66
CA ALA A 393 -2.92 -0.98 -1.88
C ALA A 393 -4.26 -0.71 -2.61
N ALA A 394 -4.28 -0.91 -3.91
CA ALA A 394 -5.42 -0.60 -4.76
C ALA A 394 -6.74 -1.21 -4.26
N PHE A 395 -6.73 -2.47 -3.75
CA PHE A 395 -7.93 -3.09 -3.20
C PHE A 395 -8.44 -2.37 -1.93
N SER A 396 -7.54 -1.86 -1.08
CA SER A 396 -7.90 -1.04 0.09
C SER A 396 -8.49 0.30 -0.34
N VAL A 397 -7.89 0.93 -1.35
CA VAL A 397 -8.39 2.17 -1.99
C VAL A 397 -9.79 1.98 -2.56
N ALA A 398 -10.04 0.88 -3.27
CA ALA A 398 -11.31 0.64 -3.94
C ALA A 398 -12.43 0.11 -3.03
N SER A 399 -12.13 -0.26 -1.77
CA SER A 399 -13.07 -0.91 -0.84
C SER A 399 -13.39 -0.05 0.38
N SER A 400 -14.31 -0.51 1.23
CA SER A 400 -14.61 0.13 2.52
C SER A 400 -13.45 0.06 3.53
N ALA A 401 -12.39 -0.71 3.26
CA ALA A 401 -11.19 -0.77 4.11
C ALA A 401 -10.55 0.61 4.33
N ARG A 402 -10.64 1.53 3.35
CA ARG A 402 -10.20 2.93 3.50
C ARG A 402 -10.81 3.65 4.70
N ASN A 403 -12.03 3.28 5.12
CA ASN A 403 -12.72 3.92 6.24
C ASN A 403 -12.02 3.65 7.59
N ASN A 404 -11.17 2.61 7.66
CA ASN A 404 -10.37 2.35 8.85
C ASN A 404 -9.42 3.51 9.18
N ILE A 405 -9.02 4.32 8.20
CA ILE A 405 -8.23 5.54 8.42
C ILE A 405 -8.96 6.50 9.38
N ILE A 406 -10.25 6.72 9.19
CA ILE A 406 -11.05 7.58 10.09
C ILE A 406 -11.34 6.87 11.42
N ARG A 407 -11.55 5.55 11.42
CA ARG A 407 -11.74 4.81 12.68
C ARG A 407 -10.55 4.96 13.63
N LEU A 408 -9.32 5.09 13.13
CA LEU A 408 -8.15 5.35 13.97
C LEU A 408 -8.20 6.69 14.72
N THR A 409 -9.04 7.63 14.29
CA THR A 409 -9.24 8.92 14.97
C THR A 409 -10.28 8.86 16.08
N GLU A 410 -10.98 7.72 16.21
CA GLU A 410 -12.12 7.52 17.12
C GLU A 410 -11.82 6.50 18.24
N ILE A 411 -10.62 5.88 18.26
CA ILE A 411 -10.18 4.89 19.24
C ILE A 411 -10.01 5.52 20.62
#